data_9bd51e8638fd9d8ff54579db13f9d20a
#
_entry.id   9bd51e8638fd9d8ff54579db13f9d20a
#
_cell.length_a   1.000
_cell.length_b   1.000
_cell.length_c   1.000
_cell.angle_alpha   90.00
_cell.angle_beta   90.00
_cell.angle_gamma   90.00
#
_symmetry.space_group_name_H-M   'P 1'
#
loop_
_entity.id
_entity.type
_entity.pdbx_description
1 polymer ?
#
loop_
_entity_poly.entity_id
_entity_poly.type
_entity_poly.pdbx_seq_one_letter_code
_entity_poly.pdbx_strand_id
1 'polypeptide(L)'
;MLEKLINHYSTYSGILAIEFVTLIPIIIGVVYLKHLNASMKFLLIYYTTVFIRDFISNLSAIYKINNHFLYNIFGFVEIVTVGLIYYQAVQNLKIRKWIAILIAISAFLGTFLWSSTEFSSGILTIADLCSMGISILYFNTIISELKIINILKHPLFWVSSGLIIQAAGTFFIFLFAKVVLSENVEYSIFYFYWQVRQVMYILFCLFSTIGFWVTKYDKENYV
;
A
#
# COMPACT_ATOMS: atom_id res chain seq x y z
N MET A 1 11.80 -3.11 -28.95
CA MET A 1 11.44 -3.17 -27.51
C MET A 1 11.72 -1.84 -26.82
N LEU A 2 12.95 -1.35 -26.90
CA LEU A 2 13.37 -0.08 -26.25
C LEU A 2 12.54 1.13 -26.74
N GLU A 3 12.30 1.23 -28.04
CA GLU A 3 11.52 2.32 -28.65
C GLU A 3 10.06 2.35 -28.16
N LYS A 4 9.42 1.19 -28.01
CA LYS A 4 8.06 1.09 -27.46
C LYS A 4 8.02 1.54 -25.98
N LEU A 5 9.05 1.18 -25.18
CA LEU A 5 9.21 1.64 -23.81
C LEU A 5 9.38 3.16 -23.75
N ILE A 6 10.28 3.73 -24.54
CA ILE A 6 10.51 5.16 -24.59
C ILE A 6 9.23 5.91 -24.96
N ASN A 7 8.52 5.47 -26.00
CA ASN A 7 7.26 6.08 -26.42
C ASN A 7 6.17 5.96 -25.34
N HIS A 8 6.07 4.81 -24.66
CA HIS A 8 5.10 4.64 -23.58
C HIS A 8 5.36 5.61 -22.42
N TYR A 9 6.59 5.66 -21.93
CA TYR A 9 6.95 6.55 -20.81
C TYR A 9 6.95 8.04 -21.19
N SER A 10 7.24 8.40 -22.43
CA SER A 10 7.11 9.79 -22.88
C SER A 10 5.65 10.25 -22.94
N THR A 11 4.75 9.34 -23.33
CA THR A 11 3.29 9.62 -23.38
C THR A 11 2.68 9.65 -21.99
N TYR A 12 3.15 8.78 -21.07
CA TYR A 12 2.62 8.61 -19.71
C TYR A 12 3.68 8.92 -18.64
N SER A 13 4.25 10.11 -18.69
CA SER A 13 5.35 10.53 -17.78
C SER A 13 4.99 10.42 -16.29
N GLY A 14 3.70 10.52 -15.92
CA GLY A 14 3.23 10.32 -14.55
C GLY A 14 3.44 8.89 -14.03
N ILE A 15 3.38 7.88 -14.89
CA ILE A 15 3.65 6.47 -14.52
C ILE A 15 5.13 6.31 -14.12
N LEU A 16 6.03 6.85 -14.93
CA LEU A 16 7.46 6.84 -14.65
C LEU A 16 7.77 7.51 -13.30
N ALA A 17 7.14 8.67 -13.04
CA ALA A 17 7.32 9.39 -11.78
C ALA A 17 6.94 8.53 -10.56
N ILE A 18 5.84 7.76 -10.64
CA ILE A 18 5.39 6.87 -9.55
C ILE A 18 6.36 5.71 -9.35
N GLU A 19 6.85 5.09 -10.42
CA GLU A 19 7.85 4.03 -10.31
C GLU A 19 9.12 4.53 -9.61
N PHE A 20 9.60 5.73 -9.93
CA PHE A 20 10.74 6.33 -9.24
C PHE A 20 10.45 6.64 -7.78
N VAL A 21 9.25 7.13 -7.46
CA VAL A 21 8.85 7.39 -6.08
C VAL A 21 8.78 6.10 -5.27
N THR A 22 8.30 4.99 -5.86
CA THR A 22 8.28 3.67 -5.21
C THR A 22 9.67 3.14 -4.89
N LEU A 23 10.69 3.48 -5.70
CA LEU A 23 12.07 3.08 -5.42
C LEU A 23 12.65 3.76 -4.18
N ILE A 24 12.17 4.95 -3.79
CA ILE A 24 12.70 5.69 -2.64
C ILE A 24 12.58 4.88 -1.34
N PRO A 25 11.38 4.42 -0.90
CA PRO A 25 11.27 3.59 0.30
C PRO A 25 12.03 2.26 0.17
N ILE A 26 12.13 1.66 -1.03
CA ILE A 26 12.90 0.43 -1.24
C ILE A 26 14.38 0.68 -0.98
N ILE A 27 14.97 1.72 -1.61
CA ILE A 27 16.39 2.05 -1.45
C ILE A 27 16.70 2.36 0.02
N ILE A 28 15.89 3.20 0.67
CA ILE A 28 16.10 3.56 2.08
C ILE A 28 15.91 2.33 2.97
N GLY A 29 14.92 1.48 2.72
CA GLY A 29 14.72 0.21 3.43
C GLY A 29 15.92 -0.72 3.31
N VAL A 30 16.53 -0.84 2.13
CA VAL A 30 17.74 -1.63 1.91
C VAL A 30 18.96 -1.03 2.61
N VAL A 31 19.13 0.29 2.55
CA VAL A 31 20.23 0.99 3.26
C VAL A 31 20.17 0.74 4.77
N TYR A 32 18.97 0.75 5.36
CA TYR A 32 18.76 0.52 6.79
C TYR A 32 18.41 -0.94 7.15
N LEU A 33 18.61 -1.90 6.25
CA LEU A 33 18.19 -3.30 6.42
C LEU A 33 18.62 -3.93 7.74
N LYS A 34 19.82 -3.58 8.24
CA LYS A 34 20.38 -4.09 9.52
C LYS A 34 19.61 -3.58 10.74
N HIS A 35 18.88 -2.47 10.61
CA HIS A 35 18.09 -1.85 11.68
C HIS A 35 16.60 -2.25 11.61
N LEU A 36 16.16 -2.90 10.52
CA LEU A 36 14.77 -3.27 10.35
C LEU A 36 14.36 -4.40 11.29
N ASN A 37 13.30 -4.18 12.06
CA ASN A 37 12.57 -5.23 12.74
C ASN A 37 11.70 -6.04 11.75
N ALA A 38 11.05 -7.12 12.21
CA ALA A 38 10.25 -7.99 11.36
C ALA A 38 9.14 -7.22 10.61
N SER A 39 8.44 -6.30 11.27
CA SER A 39 7.37 -5.50 10.66
C SER A 39 7.89 -4.65 9.50
N MET A 40 9.02 -3.96 9.70
CA MET A 40 9.61 -3.11 8.67
C MET A 40 10.20 -3.92 7.50
N LYS A 41 10.63 -5.17 7.74
CA LYS A 41 11.01 -6.11 6.66
C LYS A 41 9.81 -6.50 5.80
N PHE A 42 8.65 -6.75 6.41
CA PHE A 42 7.41 -6.99 5.65
C PHE A 42 6.98 -5.74 4.85
N LEU A 43 7.18 -4.53 5.38
CA LEU A 43 6.95 -3.31 4.61
C LEU A 43 7.90 -3.19 3.41
N LEU A 44 9.16 -3.57 3.54
CA LEU A 44 10.11 -3.60 2.43
C LEU A 44 9.68 -4.62 1.36
N ILE A 45 9.22 -5.80 1.77
CA ILE A 45 8.64 -6.82 0.87
C ILE A 45 7.40 -6.24 0.16
N TYR A 46 6.51 -5.55 0.87
CA TYR A 46 5.33 -4.89 0.29
C TYR A 46 5.74 -3.95 -0.85
N TYR A 47 6.66 -3.00 -0.62
CA TYR A 47 7.11 -2.07 -1.66
C TYR A 47 7.79 -2.77 -2.83
N THR A 48 8.56 -3.81 -2.57
CA THR A 48 9.20 -4.61 -3.62
C THR A 48 8.14 -5.32 -4.49
N THR A 49 7.09 -5.87 -3.88
CA THR A 49 6.00 -6.51 -4.63
C THR A 49 5.17 -5.50 -5.41
N VAL A 50 4.92 -4.29 -4.87
CA VAL A 50 4.28 -3.19 -5.60
C VAL A 50 5.08 -2.82 -6.83
N PHE A 51 6.40 -2.61 -6.68
CA PHE A 51 7.27 -2.24 -7.80
C PHE A 51 7.28 -3.31 -8.89
N ILE A 52 7.39 -4.59 -8.52
CA ILE A 52 7.33 -5.71 -9.47
C ILE A 52 5.98 -5.75 -10.18
N ARG A 53 4.87 -5.59 -9.45
CA ARG A 53 3.53 -5.54 -10.03
C ARG A 53 3.41 -4.44 -11.07
N ASP A 54 3.83 -3.22 -10.73
CA ASP A 54 3.70 -2.06 -11.60
C ASP A 54 4.58 -2.21 -12.84
N PHE A 55 5.79 -2.73 -12.70
CA PHE A 55 6.67 -3.04 -13.82
C PHE A 55 6.05 -4.07 -14.78
N ILE A 56 5.52 -5.19 -14.24
CA ILE A 56 4.86 -6.21 -15.06
C ILE A 56 3.58 -5.65 -15.70
N SER A 57 2.81 -4.85 -14.97
CA SER A 57 1.59 -4.22 -15.47
C SER A 57 1.89 -3.28 -16.65
N ASN A 58 2.93 -2.47 -16.55
CA ASN A 58 3.34 -1.55 -17.62
C ASN A 58 3.86 -2.31 -18.85
N LEU A 59 4.64 -3.37 -18.64
CA LEU A 59 5.03 -4.24 -19.77
C LEU A 59 3.80 -4.86 -20.45
N SER A 60 2.84 -5.35 -19.68
CA SER A 60 1.60 -5.93 -20.23
C SER A 60 0.81 -4.89 -21.04
N ALA A 61 0.72 -3.65 -20.55
CA ALA A 61 0.05 -2.55 -21.27
C ALA A 61 0.73 -2.22 -22.61
N ILE A 62 2.08 -2.20 -22.66
CA ILE A 62 2.85 -1.97 -23.88
C ILE A 62 2.56 -3.05 -24.95
N TYR A 63 2.34 -4.29 -24.50
CA TYR A 63 1.99 -5.42 -25.38
C TYR A 63 0.48 -5.60 -25.57
N LYS A 64 -0.34 -4.70 -25.03
CA LYS A 64 -1.81 -4.76 -25.08
C LYS A 64 -2.39 -6.05 -24.48
N ILE A 65 -1.73 -6.58 -23.46
CA ILE A 65 -2.17 -7.75 -22.70
C ILE A 65 -2.99 -7.25 -21.50
N ASN A 66 -4.14 -7.90 -21.23
CA ASN A 66 -4.94 -7.57 -20.06
C ASN A 66 -4.15 -7.80 -18.78
N ASN A 67 -4.06 -6.78 -17.94
CA ASN A 67 -3.30 -6.77 -16.69
C ASN A 67 -4.18 -6.61 -15.43
N HIS A 68 -5.51 -6.63 -15.57
CA HIS A 68 -6.44 -6.45 -14.45
C HIS A 68 -6.26 -7.50 -13.35
N PHE A 69 -5.96 -8.75 -13.74
CA PHE A 69 -5.73 -9.83 -12.79
C PHE A 69 -4.56 -9.54 -11.82
N LEU A 70 -3.53 -8.80 -12.27
CA LEU A 70 -2.41 -8.41 -11.41
C LEU A 70 -2.86 -7.52 -10.25
N TYR A 71 -3.72 -6.54 -10.52
CA TYR A 71 -4.28 -5.66 -9.51
C TYR A 71 -5.22 -6.42 -8.55
N ASN A 72 -5.99 -7.35 -9.09
CA ASN A 72 -6.90 -8.17 -8.30
C ASN A 72 -6.15 -9.10 -7.34
N ILE A 73 -5.09 -9.79 -7.81
CA ILE A 73 -4.20 -10.56 -6.94
C ILE A 73 -3.53 -9.65 -5.91
N PHE A 74 -3.10 -8.46 -6.34
CA PHE A 74 -2.39 -7.55 -5.46
C PHE A 74 -3.25 -7.06 -4.29
N GLY A 75 -4.56 -6.90 -4.46
CA GLY A 75 -5.46 -6.59 -3.35
C GLY A 75 -5.40 -7.63 -2.22
N PHE A 76 -5.31 -8.93 -2.54
CA PHE A 76 -5.08 -9.98 -1.54
C PHE A 76 -3.67 -9.91 -0.94
N VAL A 77 -2.65 -9.67 -1.77
CA VAL A 77 -1.27 -9.50 -1.30
C VAL A 77 -1.19 -8.32 -0.33
N GLU A 78 -1.88 -7.23 -0.60
CA GLU A 78 -1.95 -6.05 0.28
C GLU A 78 -2.60 -6.40 1.62
N ILE A 79 -3.77 -7.02 1.63
CA ILE A 79 -4.47 -7.46 2.85
C ILE A 79 -3.53 -8.31 3.73
N VAL A 80 -2.84 -9.28 3.13
CA VAL A 80 -1.96 -10.19 3.86
C VAL A 80 -0.69 -9.49 4.34
N THR A 81 -0.01 -8.74 3.47
CA THR A 81 1.27 -8.10 3.82
C THR A 81 1.09 -6.97 4.83
N VAL A 82 0.08 -6.11 4.66
CA VAL A 82 -0.26 -5.08 5.65
C VAL A 82 -0.65 -5.74 6.98
N GLY A 83 -1.47 -6.78 6.94
CA GLY A 83 -1.82 -7.55 8.12
C GLY A 83 -0.58 -8.12 8.84
N LEU A 84 0.38 -8.70 8.12
CA LEU A 84 1.61 -9.25 8.69
C LEU A 84 2.51 -8.18 9.30
N ILE A 85 2.60 -6.97 8.69
CA ILE A 85 3.33 -5.84 9.25
C ILE A 85 2.88 -5.58 10.69
N TYR A 86 1.58 -5.43 10.91
CA TYR A 86 1.03 -5.09 12.22
C TYR A 86 0.92 -6.30 13.15
N TYR A 87 0.66 -7.49 12.62
CA TYR A 87 0.68 -8.72 13.41
C TYR A 87 2.02 -8.95 14.08
N GLN A 88 3.13 -8.64 13.41
CA GLN A 88 4.47 -8.73 14.00
C GLN A 88 4.78 -7.59 14.97
N ALA A 89 4.17 -6.42 14.79
CA ALA A 89 4.42 -5.25 15.61
C ALA A 89 3.76 -5.34 17.00
N VAL A 90 2.57 -5.94 17.06
CA VAL A 90 1.76 -5.98 18.28
C VAL A 90 2.16 -7.17 19.15
N GLN A 91 2.45 -6.93 20.44
CA GLN A 91 2.74 -7.99 21.42
C GLN A 91 1.47 -8.55 22.07
N ASN A 92 0.41 -7.75 22.20
CA ASN A 92 -0.84 -8.13 22.83
C ASN A 92 -1.58 -9.20 22.02
N LEU A 93 -1.72 -10.41 22.59
CA LEU A 93 -2.34 -11.56 21.93
C LEU A 93 -3.80 -11.30 21.51
N LYS A 94 -4.56 -10.53 22.29
CA LYS A 94 -5.94 -10.14 21.95
C LYS A 94 -5.97 -9.34 20.64
N ILE A 95 -5.10 -8.33 20.54
CA ILE A 95 -5.05 -7.45 19.37
C ILE A 95 -4.54 -8.22 18.15
N ARG A 96 -3.50 -9.07 18.32
CA ARG A 96 -3.03 -9.98 17.25
C ARG A 96 -4.15 -10.86 16.70
N LYS A 97 -5.01 -11.38 17.60
CA LYS A 97 -6.19 -12.17 17.21
C LYS A 97 -7.18 -11.34 16.38
N TRP A 98 -7.45 -10.09 16.76
CA TRP A 98 -8.32 -9.21 15.97
C TRP A 98 -7.73 -8.87 14.61
N ILE A 99 -6.43 -8.61 14.52
CA ILE A 99 -5.74 -8.41 13.24
C ILE A 99 -5.89 -9.65 12.36
N ALA A 100 -5.64 -10.85 12.88
CA ALA A 100 -5.79 -12.09 12.13
C ALA A 100 -7.23 -12.31 11.64
N ILE A 101 -8.24 -11.99 12.47
CA ILE A 101 -9.64 -12.07 12.09
C ILE A 101 -9.97 -11.07 10.97
N LEU A 102 -9.49 -9.83 11.06
CA LEU A 102 -9.68 -8.82 10.02
C LEU A 102 -9.08 -9.27 8.68
N ILE A 103 -7.85 -9.80 8.69
CA ILE A 103 -7.20 -10.36 7.50
C ILE A 103 -8.07 -11.48 6.91
N ALA A 104 -8.49 -12.45 7.73
CA ALA A 104 -9.28 -13.59 7.28
C ALA A 104 -10.63 -13.18 6.68
N ILE A 105 -11.36 -12.28 7.36
CA ILE A 105 -12.65 -11.78 6.87
C ILE A 105 -12.44 -10.99 5.57
N SER A 106 -11.46 -10.10 5.52
CA SER A 106 -11.19 -9.29 4.31
C SER A 106 -10.80 -10.17 3.12
N ALA A 107 -9.93 -11.15 3.33
CA ALA A 107 -9.55 -12.09 2.28
C ALA A 107 -10.75 -12.95 1.82
N PHE A 108 -11.56 -13.43 2.75
CA PHE A 108 -12.78 -14.19 2.46
C PHE A 108 -13.78 -13.37 1.64
N LEU A 109 -14.09 -12.14 2.06
CA LEU A 109 -14.98 -11.25 1.31
C LEU A 109 -14.41 -10.92 -0.08
N GLY A 110 -13.09 -10.75 -0.19
CA GLY A 110 -12.42 -10.53 -1.47
C GLY A 110 -12.66 -11.65 -2.48
N THR A 111 -12.81 -12.92 -2.03
CA THR A 111 -13.06 -14.04 -2.95
C THR A 111 -14.40 -13.92 -3.69
N PHE A 112 -15.42 -13.34 -3.09
CA PHE A 112 -16.72 -13.11 -3.73
C PHE A 112 -16.70 -11.97 -4.76
N LEU A 113 -15.70 -11.08 -4.67
CA LEU A 113 -15.54 -9.94 -5.55
C LEU A 113 -14.48 -10.18 -6.64
N TRP A 114 -13.93 -11.40 -6.67
CA TRP A 114 -12.91 -11.77 -7.62
C TRP A 114 -13.43 -11.81 -9.06
N SER A 115 -12.68 -11.21 -9.98
CA SER A 115 -12.84 -11.39 -11.42
C SER A 115 -11.47 -11.69 -12.03
N SER A 116 -11.42 -12.64 -12.97
CA SER A 116 -10.19 -12.95 -13.70
C SER A 116 -9.97 -12.05 -14.92
N THR A 117 -11.03 -11.44 -15.44
CA THR A 117 -11.04 -10.66 -16.69
C THR A 117 -11.24 -9.17 -16.47
N GLU A 118 -11.97 -8.79 -15.43
CA GLU A 118 -12.30 -7.41 -15.12
C GLU A 118 -11.52 -6.88 -13.92
N PHE A 119 -11.36 -5.57 -13.84
CA PHE A 119 -10.79 -4.90 -12.67
C PHE A 119 -11.75 -4.98 -11.48
N SER A 120 -11.35 -5.72 -10.44
CA SER A 120 -12.15 -5.93 -9.23
C SER A 120 -11.91 -4.83 -8.20
N SER A 121 -12.49 -3.66 -8.41
CA SER A 121 -12.34 -2.52 -7.48
C SER A 121 -12.81 -2.84 -6.05
N GLY A 122 -13.79 -3.74 -5.90
CA GLY A 122 -14.28 -4.15 -4.58
C GLY A 122 -13.22 -4.83 -3.71
N ILE A 123 -12.28 -5.59 -4.29
CA ILE A 123 -11.17 -6.19 -3.54
C ILE A 123 -10.26 -5.08 -2.99
N LEU A 124 -9.95 -4.06 -3.79
CA LEU A 124 -9.12 -2.93 -3.37
C LEU A 124 -9.84 -2.07 -2.32
N THR A 125 -11.15 -1.90 -2.44
CA THR A 125 -11.98 -1.23 -1.41
C THR A 125 -11.87 -1.96 -0.07
N ILE A 126 -11.97 -3.31 -0.07
CA ILE A 126 -11.82 -4.12 1.14
C ILE A 126 -10.39 -4.04 1.68
N ALA A 127 -9.37 -4.02 0.82
CA ALA A 127 -7.98 -3.86 1.22
C ALA A 127 -7.75 -2.52 1.93
N ASP A 128 -8.29 -1.42 1.39
CA ASP A 128 -8.24 -0.09 2.02
C ASP A 128 -8.93 -0.07 3.39
N LEU A 129 -10.13 -0.65 3.50
CA LEU A 129 -10.85 -0.75 4.78
C LEU A 129 -10.08 -1.57 5.81
N CYS A 130 -9.52 -2.70 5.40
CA CYS A 130 -8.69 -3.56 6.24
C CYS A 130 -7.46 -2.79 6.74
N SER A 131 -6.76 -2.11 5.84
CA SER A 131 -5.56 -1.32 6.12
C SER A 131 -5.85 -0.17 7.10
N MET A 132 -6.94 0.57 6.91
CA MET A 132 -7.39 1.61 7.85
C MET A 132 -7.72 1.01 9.22
N GLY A 133 -8.52 -0.05 9.25
CA GLY A 133 -8.94 -0.70 10.50
C GLY A 133 -7.76 -1.19 11.32
N ILE A 134 -6.81 -1.88 10.69
CA ILE A 134 -5.59 -2.39 11.35
C ILE A 134 -4.72 -1.23 11.83
N SER A 135 -4.54 -0.18 11.03
CA SER A 135 -3.72 0.99 11.41
C SER A 135 -4.31 1.74 12.60
N ILE A 136 -5.65 1.89 12.66
CA ILE A 136 -6.34 2.51 13.80
C ILE A 136 -6.20 1.65 15.06
N LEU A 137 -6.35 0.32 14.95
CA LEU A 137 -6.11 -0.61 16.06
C LEU A 137 -4.68 -0.48 16.59
N TYR A 138 -3.72 -0.34 15.69
CA TYR A 138 -2.32 -0.15 16.07
C TYR A 138 -2.07 1.19 16.77
N PHE A 139 -2.62 2.30 16.29
CA PHE A 139 -2.55 3.58 16.98
C PHE A 139 -3.15 3.54 18.38
N ASN A 140 -4.31 2.90 18.51
CA ASN A 140 -4.91 2.70 19.83
C ASN A 140 -3.98 1.92 20.77
N THR A 141 -3.28 0.91 20.24
CA THR A 141 -2.31 0.13 21.01
C THR A 141 -1.14 1.00 21.49
N ILE A 142 -0.53 1.80 20.60
CA ILE A 142 0.58 2.69 20.95
C ILE A 142 0.18 3.66 22.07
N ILE A 143 -1.00 4.28 21.93
CA ILE A 143 -1.49 5.26 22.89
C ILE A 143 -1.83 4.60 24.24
N SER A 144 -2.40 3.39 24.23
CA SER A 144 -2.83 2.71 25.44
C SER A 144 -1.66 2.09 26.24
N GLU A 145 -0.63 1.61 25.54
CA GLU A 145 0.50 0.93 26.21
C GLU A 145 1.56 1.89 26.76
N LEU A 146 1.62 3.13 26.29
CA LEU A 146 2.54 4.19 26.71
C LEU A 146 4.04 3.77 26.81
N LYS A 147 4.43 2.77 26.01
CA LYS A 147 5.80 2.21 26.03
C LYS A 147 6.78 3.00 25.17
N ILE A 148 6.29 3.90 24.32
CA ILE A 148 7.09 4.65 23.36
C ILE A 148 7.41 6.02 23.94
N ILE A 149 8.70 6.31 24.09
CA ILE A 149 9.18 7.58 24.66
C ILE A 149 8.90 8.75 23.70
N ASN A 150 9.20 8.55 22.42
CA ASN A 150 9.02 9.57 21.39
C ASN A 150 8.37 8.95 20.15
N ILE A 151 7.10 9.29 19.92
CA ILE A 151 6.31 8.74 18.84
C ILE A 151 6.89 9.07 17.45
N LEU A 152 7.56 10.21 17.28
CA LEU A 152 8.20 10.60 16.02
C LEU A 152 9.44 9.77 15.68
N LYS A 153 10.04 9.10 16.68
CA LYS A 153 11.14 8.14 16.48
C LYS A 153 10.65 6.72 16.26
N HIS A 154 9.33 6.50 16.29
CA HIS A 154 8.75 5.19 16.11
C HIS A 154 8.38 4.94 14.64
N PRO A 155 9.00 3.94 13.96
CA PRO A 155 8.83 3.71 12.51
C PRO A 155 7.39 3.53 12.07
N LEU A 156 6.65 2.68 12.80
CA LEU A 156 5.27 2.35 12.42
C LEU A 156 4.27 3.47 12.69
N PHE A 157 4.63 4.51 13.45
CA PHE A 157 3.81 5.72 13.53
C PHE A 157 3.71 6.38 12.14
N TRP A 158 4.84 6.57 11.48
CA TRP A 158 4.90 7.16 10.14
C TRP A 158 4.19 6.27 9.10
N VAL A 159 4.48 4.96 9.12
CA VAL A 159 3.86 4.00 8.20
C VAL A 159 2.34 3.98 8.35
N SER A 160 1.83 3.92 9.60
CA SER A 160 0.38 3.92 9.86
C SER A 160 -0.29 5.22 9.44
N SER A 161 0.37 6.37 9.71
CA SER A 161 -0.14 7.69 9.26
C SER A 161 -0.26 7.76 7.75
N GLY A 162 0.80 7.35 7.03
CA GLY A 162 0.79 7.33 5.57
C GLY A 162 -0.25 6.36 5.00
N LEU A 163 -0.37 5.17 5.60
CA LEU A 163 -1.32 4.15 5.15
C LEU A 163 -2.78 4.58 5.36
N ILE A 164 -3.10 5.23 6.49
CA ILE A 164 -4.45 5.77 6.72
C ILE A 164 -4.78 6.86 5.70
N ILE A 165 -3.84 7.78 5.44
CA ILE A 165 -4.03 8.85 4.44
C ILE A 165 -4.26 8.25 3.05
N GLN A 166 -3.43 7.29 2.65
CA GLN A 166 -3.59 6.60 1.36
C GLN A 166 -4.93 5.89 1.29
N ALA A 167 -5.21 4.99 2.23
CA ALA A 167 -6.41 4.16 2.20
C ALA A 167 -7.69 5.01 2.27
N ALA A 168 -7.74 6.06 3.10
CA ALA A 168 -8.89 6.97 3.16
C ALA A 168 -9.08 7.73 1.84
N GLY A 169 -7.99 8.16 1.20
CA GLY A 169 -8.05 8.88 -0.07
C GLY A 169 -8.42 7.99 -1.26
N THR A 170 -8.03 6.71 -1.25
CA THR A 170 -8.30 5.76 -2.35
C THR A 170 -9.59 4.97 -2.17
N PHE A 171 -10.07 4.81 -0.94
CA PHE A 171 -11.29 4.06 -0.63
C PHE A 171 -12.49 4.47 -1.47
N PHE A 172 -12.82 5.75 -1.51
CA PHE A 172 -13.96 6.23 -2.30
C PHE A 172 -13.73 6.08 -3.81
N ILE A 173 -12.50 6.19 -4.26
CA ILE A 173 -12.14 5.99 -5.68
C ILE A 173 -12.46 4.55 -6.09
N PHE A 174 -12.06 3.57 -5.28
CA PHE A 174 -12.33 2.17 -5.57
C PHE A 174 -13.78 1.77 -5.34
N LEU A 175 -14.44 2.33 -4.31
CA LEU A 175 -15.85 2.09 -4.03
C LEU A 175 -16.73 2.51 -5.21
N PHE A 176 -16.45 3.66 -5.80
CA PHE A 176 -17.19 4.21 -6.94
C PHE A 176 -16.54 3.93 -8.30
N ALA A 177 -15.54 3.06 -8.36
CA ALA A 177 -14.77 2.82 -9.58
C ALA A 177 -15.64 2.41 -10.78
N LYS A 178 -16.68 1.59 -10.57
CA LYS A 178 -17.60 1.21 -11.65
C LYS A 178 -18.28 2.41 -12.31
N VAL A 179 -18.52 3.48 -11.56
CA VAL A 179 -19.10 4.73 -12.08
C VAL A 179 -18.01 5.60 -12.70
N VAL A 180 -16.91 5.81 -11.96
CA VAL A 180 -15.79 6.69 -12.35
C VAL A 180 -15.00 6.16 -13.54
N LEU A 181 -14.88 4.82 -13.68
CA LEU A 181 -14.15 4.16 -14.77
C LEU A 181 -15.07 3.68 -15.90
N SER A 182 -16.35 4.09 -15.92
CA SER A 182 -17.28 3.72 -17.00
C SER A 182 -16.94 4.49 -18.29
N GLU A 183 -17.23 3.87 -19.44
CA GLU A 183 -16.99 4.47 -20.77
C GLU A 183 -17.73 5.79 -21.00
N ASN A 184 -18.76 6.08 -20.19
CA ASN A 184 -19.58 7.29 -20.31
C ASN A 184 -19.06 8.48 -19.49
N VAL A 185 -17.98 8.28 -18.73
CA VAL A 185 -17.41 9.36 -17.90
C VAL A 185 -16.43 10.19 -18.72
N GLU A 186 -16.54 11.49 -18.59
CA GLU A 186 -15.63 12.43 -19.23
C GLU A 186 -14.18 12.16 -18.82
N TYR A 187 -13.26 12.14 -19.78
CA TYR A 187 -11.84 11.83 -19.57
C TYR A 187 -11.18 12.71 -18.48
N SER A 188 -11.61 13.96 -18.36
CA SER A 188 -11.18 14.92 -17.34
C SER A 188 -11.45 14.40 -15.91
N ILE A 189 -12.63 13.81 -15.69
CA ILE A 189 -13.05 13.23 -14.40
C ILE A 189 -12.23 11.98 -14.08
N PHE A 190 -12.10 11.07 -15.03
CA PHE A 190 -11.24 9.89 -14.89
C PHE A 190 -9.80 10.28 -14.51
N TYR A 191 -9.22 11.24 -15.24
CA TYR A 191 -7.87 11.72 -15.03
C TYR A 191 -7.67 12.34 -13.65
N PHE A 192 -8.65 13.13 -13.17
CA PHE A 192 -8.63 13.72 -11.83
C PHE A 192 -8.58 12.64 -10.73
N TYR A 193 -9.46 11.64 -10.77
CA TYR A 193 -9.46 10.56 -9.78
C TYR A 193 -8.16 9.75 -9.82
N TRP A 194 -7.63 9.53 -11.00
CA TRP A 194 -6.34 8.86 -11.17
C TRP A 194 -5.19 9.65 -10.52
N GLN A 195 -5.16 10.97 -10.72
CA GLN A 195 -4.17 11.84 -10.07
C GLN A 195 -4.30 11.84 -8.55
N VAL A 196 -5.52 11.92 -8.00
CA VAL A 196 -5.73 11.84 -6.55
C VAL A 196 -5.16 10.55 -5.99
N ARG A 197 -5.44 9.41 -6.62
CA ARG A 197 -4.86 8.12 -6.22
C ARG A 197 -3.33 8.16 -6.21
N GLN A 198 -2.72 8.75 -7.23
CA GLN A 198 -1.26 8.87 -7.34
C GLN A 198 -0.68 9.73 -6.20
N VAL A 199 -1.29 10.86 -5.91
CA VAL A 199 -0.86 11.76 -4.83
C VAL A 199 -0.94 11.04 -3.48
N MET A 200 -2.02 10.31 -3.20
CA MET A 200 -2.17 9.55 -1.95
C MET A 200 -1.07 8.48 -1.82
N TYR A 201 -0.75 7.78 -2.91
CA TYR A 201 0.33 6.81 -2.92
C TYR A 201 1.73 7.44 -2.71
N ILE A 202 1.99 8.59 -3.32
CA ILE A 202 3.24 9.36 -3.12
C ILE A 202 3.39 9.75 -1.65
N LEU A 203 2.32 10.23 -1.01
CA LEU A 203 2.33 10.54 0.42
C LEU A 203 2.68 9.31 1.25
N PHE A 204 2.09 8.15 0.97
CA PHE A 204 2.43 6.91 1.66
C PHE A 204 3.91 6.51 1.47
N CYS A 205 4.46 6.67 0.26
CA CYS A 205 5.87 6.43 0.00
C CYS A 205 6.77 7.36 0.85
N LEU A 206 6.43 8.64 0.95
CA LEU A 206 7.18 9.61 1.76
C LEU A 206 7.13 9.27 3.25
N PHE A 207 5.95 9.00 3.80
CA PHE A 207 5.78 8.60 5.19
C PHE A 207 6.52 7.30 5.51
N SER A 208 6.44 6.31 4.63
CA SER A 208 7.16 5.04 4.79
C SER A 208 8.68 5.21 4.70
N THR A 209 9.15 6.12 3.85
CA THR A 209 10.57 6.47 3.75
C THR A 209 11.08 7.04 5.07
N ILE A 210 10.31 7.96 5.70
CA ILE A 210 10.61 8.46 7.04
C ILE A 210 10.59 7.29 8.04
N GLY A 211 9.59 6.41 7.96
CA GLY A 211 9.51 5.20 8.78
C GLY A 211 10.78 4.35 8.70
N PHE A 212 11.26 4.06 7.49
CA PHE A 212 12.52 3.32 7.29
C PHE A 212 13.72 4.08 7.85
N TRP A 213 13.79 5.38 7.65
CA TRP A 213 14.91 6.20 8.14
C TRP A 213 15.00 6.25 9.67
N VAL A 214 13.87 6.31 10.37
CA VAL A 214 13.86 6.41 11.84
C VAL A 214 14.09 5.06 12.53
N THR A 215 14.11 3.93 11.83
CA THR A 215 14.36 2.60 12.42
C THR A 215 15.66 2.52 13.21
N LYS A 216 16.67 3.31 12.83
CA LYS A 216 17.95 3.37 13.56
C LYS A 216 17.84 3.89 14.99
N TYR A 217 16.76 4.61 15.31
CA TYR A 217 16.50 5.18 16.65
C TYR A 217 15.48 4.36 17.47
N ASP A 218 14.83 3.36 16.85
CA ASP A 218 13.69 2.64 17.43
C ASP A 218 14.10 1.84 18.68
N LYS A 219 15.30 1.25 18.70
CA LYS A 219 15.79 0.45 19.84
C LYS A 219 15.93 1.22 21.14
N GLU A 220 16.22 2.52 21.06
CA GLU A 220 16.42 3.40 22.20
C GLU A 220 15.11 4.12 22.61
N ASN A 221 14.01 3.81 21.93
CA ASN A 221 12.75 4.54 22.04
C ASN A 221 11.70 3.84 22.93
N TYR A 222 12.08 2.77 23.61
CA TYR A 222 11.16 2.02 24.48
C TYR A 222 11.55 2.19 25.96
N VAL A 223 10.51 2.26 26.84
CA VAL A 223 10.64 2.25 28.31
C VAL A 223 10.69 0.82 28.82
#